data_1ada2fe182d6d94098dab460d10b7ed1
#
_entry.id   1ada2fe182d6d94098dab460d10b7ed1
#
_cell.length_a   1.000
_cell.length_b   1.000
_cell.length_c   1.000
_cell.angle_alpha   90.00
_cell.angle_beta   90.00
_cell.angle_gamma   90.00
#
_symmetry.space_group_name_H-M   'P 1'
#
loop_
_entity.id
_entity.type
_entity.pdbx_description
1 polymer ?
#
loop_
_entity_poly.entity_id
_entity_poly.type
_entity_poly.pdbx_seq_one_letter_code
_entity_poly.pdbx_strand_id
1 'polypeptide(L)'
;MAKENTENKPKPSTKKHEARLAREKRQRRLVTGIVGGVLVVVIILVAYGILYNEVFKKNQAVAKVGNTKITIEQFVKRVQYERLSYVESFTQYAASGYASLFQSYLLEMQNTLDNYIQFGSDVLDKMIDEAVISAKAKELRITVSEEEIEKELERGFGFFPNGTPAPTATVEVVYLPTSTLSPQQLAIVTITPTPSPEPTETPEPTATTGPTEIVTETPVTYLTATATMEPTATEIPPTATPYTREGFQSLYKTMLSNISSQFPYTEADFREYVTALLLNQKMYDYVTKDIPRDQEMVWARHILVATEEEAQTVLNRLNAGEDFAAVAAEVSTDTSNSASGGDLGWFTRGQMVPAFEDAAFSLEIGKLSDPIQTDYGYHIIQVLGREVRTLTDEQLDTVKSYYFRKFIDD
;
A
#
# COMPACT_ATOMS: atom_id res chain seq x y z
N MET A 1 34.42 71.84 -75.29
CA MET A 1 34.16 72.43 -73.97
C MET A 1 34.37 71.31 -72.94
N ALA A 2 35.53 71.25 -72.29
CA ALA A 2 35.91 70.32 -71.31
C ALA A 2 35.43 70.84 -69.94
N LYS A 3 34.69 70.01 -69.15
CA LYS A 3 34.37 70.28 -67.78
C LYS A 3 35.42 69.57 -66.92
N GLU A 4 36.16 70.38 -66.22
CA GLU A 4 37.18 70.07 -65.28
C GLU A 4 36.53 69.38 -64.05
N ASN A 5 36.97 68.18 -63.71
CA ASN A 5 36.54 67.43 -62.57
C ASN A 5 37.45 67.79 -61.40
N THR A 6 36.99 68.70 -60.54
CA THR A 6 37.73 69.05 -59.31
C THR A 6 37.69 67.92 -58.30
N GLU A 7 38.75 67.20 -58.17
CA GLU A 7 39.04 66.22 -57.14
C GLU A 7 39.04 66.89 -55.75
N ASN A 8 38.05 66.57 -54.96
CA ASN A 8 37.92 67.08 -53.59
C ASN A 8 38.88 66.31 -52.71
N LYS A 9 40.11 66.82 -52.59
CA LYS A 9 41.10 66.27 -51.66
C LYS A 9 40.63 66.47 -50.19
N PRO A 10 40.59 65.41 -49.35
CA PRO A 10 40.20 65.55 -47.93
C PRO A 10 41.20 66.48 -47.22
N LYS A 11 40.65 67.47 -46.52
CA LYS A 11 41.42 68.41 -45.69
C LYS A 11 42.25 67.58 -44.61
N PRO A 12 43.53 67.90 -44.40
CA PRO A 12 44.36 67.20 -43.41
C PRO A 12 43.74 67.34 -41.98
N SER A 13 43.54 66.23 -41.32
CA SER A 13 43.05 66.19 -39.92
C SER A 13 44.05 66.86 -39.01
N THR A 14 43.59 67.79 -38.20
CA THR A 14 44.46 68.42 -37.17
C THR A 14 44.84 67.42 -36.07
N LYS A 15 46.08 67.44 -35.59
CA LYS A 15 46.57 66.51 -34.45
C LYS A 15 45.59 66.44 -33.30
N LYS A 16 44.82 67.49 -33.08
CA LYS A 16 43.80 67.56 -31.99
C LYS A 16 42.54 66.71 -32.34
N HIS A 17 42.16 66.64 -33.65
CA HIS A 17 41.06 65.84 -34.14
C HIS A 17 41.43 64.32 -34.12
N GLU A 18 42.65 63.97 -34.51
CA GLU A 18 43.15 62.57 -34.42
C GLU A 18 43.25 62.07 -33.01
N ALA A 19 43.71 62.90 -32.07
CA ALA A 19 43.75 62.58 -30.63
C ALA A 19 42.35 62.33 -30.02
N ARG A 20 41.34 63.11 -30.50
CA ARG A 20 39.93 62.94 -30.10
C ARG A 20 39.35 61.65 -30.64
N LEU A 21 39.55 61.33 -31.93
CA LEU A 21 39.10 60.09 -32.54
C LEU A 21 39.78 58.85 -31.89
N ALA A 22 41.08 58.96 -31.54
CA ALA A 22 41.78 57.91 -30.85
C ALA A 22 41.21 57.62 -29.46
N ARG A 23 40.84 58.70 -28.71
CA ARG A 23 40.14 58.57 -27.40
C ARG A 23 38.75 57.95 -27.55
N GLU A 24 37.96 58.42 -28.53
CA GLU A 24 36.63 57.87 -28.81
C GLU A 24 36.71 56.36 -29.23
N LYS A 25 37.67 55.99 -30.06
CA LYS A 25 37.92 54.56 -30.40
C LYS A 25 38.34 53.74 -29.20
N ARG A 26 39.19 54.31 -28.31
CA ARG A 26 39.61 53.61 -27.07
C ARG A 26 38.43 53.46 -26.12
N GLN A 27 37.62 54.51 -25.94
CA GLN A 27 36.41 54.47 -25.10
C GLN A 27 35.38 53.46 -25.67
N ARG A 28 35.10 53.46 -26.97
CA ARG A 28 34.22 52.50 -27.61
C ARG A 28 34.72 51.05 -27.42
N ARG A 29 36.03 50.78 -27.60
CA ARG A 29 36.60 49.46 -27.37
C ARG A 29 36.47 49.05 -25.88
N LEU A 30 36.66 49.99 -24.98
CA LEU A 30 36.53 49.69 -23.54
C LEU A 30 35.07 49.44 -23.15
N VAL A 31 34.15 50.24 -23.65
CA VAL A 31 32.70 50.06 -23.44
C VAL A 31 32.24 48.76 -24.09
N THR A 32 32.63 48.49 -25.34
CA THR A 32 32.29 47.22 -26.00
C THR A 32 32.88 46.00 -25.27
N GLY A 33 34.11 46.12 -24.74
CA GLY A 33 34.74 45.08 -23.91
C GLY A 33 33.97 44.84 -22.59
N ILE A 34 33.57 45.92 -21.89
CA ILE A 34 32.77 45.82 -20.67
C ILE A 34 31.40 45.21 -20.96
N VAL A 35 30.70 45.67 -21.97
CA VAL A 35 29.38 45.14 -22.38
C VAL A 35 29.50 43.67 -22.79
N GLY A 36 30.52 43.33 -23.59
CA GLY A 36 30.81 41.93 -23.94
C GLY A 36 31.12 41.06 -22.75
N GLY A 37 31.92 41.55 -21.79
CA GLY A 37 32.22 40.87 -20.56
C GLY A 37 30.97 40.62 -19.69
N VAL A 38 30.13 41.63 -19.53
CA VAL A 38 28.85 41.50 -18.79
C VAL A 38 27.93 40.46 -19.48
N LEU A 39 27.85 40.48 -20.79
CA LEU A 39 27.03 39.55 -21.57
C LEU A 39 27.50 38.11 -21.41
N VAL A 40 28.82 37.88 -21.42
CA VAL A 40 29.41 36.56 -21.15
C VAL A 40 29.08 36.09 -19.73
N VAL A 41 29.19 36.95 -18.70
CA VAL A 41 28.84 36.61 -17.32
C VAL A 41 27.35 36.27 -17.21
N VAL A 42 26.47 37.01 -17.85
CA VAL A 42 25.03 36.71 -17.88
C VAL A 42 24.76 35.36 -18.55
N ILE A 43 25.40 35.06 -19.68
CA ILE A 43 25.28 33.74 -20.32
C ILE A 43 25.75 32.62 -19.44
N ILE A 44 26.87 32.79 -18.73
CA ILE A 44 27.38 31.80 -17.77
C ILE A 44 26.41 31.58 -16.62
N LEU A 45 25.85 32.65 -16.05
CA LEU A 45 24.86 32.54 -14.97
C LEU A 45 23.56 31.86 -15.42
N VAL A 46 23.08 32.16 -16.61
CA VAL A 46 21.90 31.52 -17.20
C VAL A 46 22.20 30.03 -17.47
N ALA A 47 23.34 29.73 -18.09
CA ALA A 47 23.77 28.36 -18.34
C ALA A 47 23.95 27.59 -17.02
N TYR A 48 24.55 28.21 -15.99
CA TYR A 48 24.66 27.62 -14.67
C TYR A 48 23.28 27.37 -14.03
N GLY A 49 22.35 28.32 -14.12
CA GLY A 49 21.00 28.16 -13.61
C GLY A 49 20.25 27.01 -14.29
N ILE A 50 20.38 26.89 -15.61
CA ILE A 50 19.81 25.76 -16.38
C ILE A 50 20.49 24.43 -15.94
N LEU A 51 21.82 24.39 -15.90
CA LEU A 51 22.55 23.18 -15.50
C LEU A 51 22.19 22.79 -14.05
N TYR A 52 22.10 23.75 -13.15
CA TYR A 52 21.73 23.50 -11.77
C TYR A 52 20.33 22.87 -11.66
N ASN A 53 19.33 23.43 -12.33
CA ASN A 53 17.97 22.91 -12.26
C ASN A 53 17.80 21.58 -13.01
N GLU A 54 18.36 21.46 -14.22
CA GLU A 54 18.14 20.30 -15.09
C GLU A 54 19.05 19.11 -14.76
N VAL A 55 20.22 19.34 -14.20
CA VAL A 55 21.18 18.26 -13.96
C VAL A 55 21.44 18.06 -12.47
N PHE A 56 21.89 19.11 -11.76
CA PHE A 56 22.31 18.92 -10.36
C PHE A 56 21.14 18.64 -9.43
N LYS A 57 20.02 19.37 -9.57
CA LYS A 57 18.86 19.22 -8.70
C LYS A 57 18.16 17.87 -8.93
N LYS A 58 18.01 17.46 -10.18
CA LYS A 58 17.38 16.18 -10.53
C LYS A 58 18.18 14.96 -10.01
N ASN A 59 19.50 15.07 -9.98
CA ASN A 59 20.38 13.99 -9.51
C ASN A 59 20.62 13.99 -7.98
N GLN A 60 20.02 14.92 -7.23
CA GLN A 60 20.04 14.86 -5.77
C GLN A 60 19.26 13.65 -5.27
N ALA A 61 19.78 13.00 -4.23
CA ALA A 61 19.11 11.86 -3.62
C ALA A 61 17.96 12.37 -2.70
N VAL A 62 16.77 11.79 -2.87
CA VAL A 62 15.65 11.92 -1.90
C VAL A 62 15.75 10.87 -0.82
N ALA A 63 16.29 9.69 -1.14
CA ALA A 63 16.58 8.63 -0.19
C ALA A 63 17.87 7.88 -0.59
N LYS A 64 18.42 7.12 0.37
CA LYS A 64 19.62 6.30 0.16
C LYS A 64 19.47 4.99 0.92
N VAL A 65 19.61 3.88 0.21
CA VAL A 65 19.61 2.52 0.77
C VAL A 65 20.99 1.90 0.52
N GLY A 66 21.77 1.73 1.56
CA GLY A 66 23.17 1.31 1.42
C GLY A 66 23.96 2.22 0.48
N ASN A 67 24.38 1.70 -0.66
CA ASN A 67 25.09 2.45 -1.71
C ASN A 67 24.17 2.96 -2.84
N THR A 68 22.92 2.51 -2.89
CA THR A 68 21.93 2.89 -3.90
C THR A 68 21.28 4.21 -3.51
N LYS A 69 21.21 5.15 -4.46
CA LYS A 69 20.53 6.43 -4.28
C LYS A 69 19.26 6.44 -5.12
N ILE A 70 18.17 6.88 -4.52
CA ILE A 70 16.94 7.22 -5.20
C ILE A 70 17.00 8.71 -5.49
N THR A 71 17.06 9.10 -6.76
CA THR A 71 17.18 10.50 -7.16
C THR A 71 15.82 11.19 -7.23
N ILE A 72 15.82 12.54 -7.17
CA ILE A 72 14.61 13.35 -7.37
C ILE A 72 13.96 13.00 -8.72
N GLU A 73 14.76 12.81 -9.78
CA GLU A 73 14.23 12.47 -11.10
C GLU A 73 13.49 11.14 -11.11
N GLN A 74 14.11 10.08 -10.56
CA GLN A 74 13.48 8.76 -10.44
C GLN A 74 12.19 8.82 -9.62
N PHE A 75 12.25 9.49 -8.47
CA PHE A 75 11.08 9.67 -7.60
C PHE A 75 9.93 10.40 -8.30
N VAL A 76 10.21 11.54 -8.94
CA VAL A 76 9.17 12.31 -9.64
C VAL A 76 8.56 11.51 -10.80
N LYS A 77 9.38 10.82 -11.61
CA LYS A 77 8.89 9.93 -12.67
C LYS A 77 7.99 8.82 -12.11
N ARG A 78 8.39 8.21 -11.00
CA ARG A 78 7.61 7.16 -10.35
C ARG A 78 6.28 7.66 -9.82
N VAL A 79 6.27 8.80 -9.12
CA VAL A 79 5.03 9.43 -8.62
C VAL A 79 4.09 9.77 -9.78
N GLN A 80 4.61 10.32 -10.88
CA GLN A 80 3.80 10.65 -12.05
C GLN A 80 3.20 9.40 -12.70
N TYR A 81 3.98 8.34 -12.83
CA TYR A 81 3.52 7.06 -13.37
C TYR A 81 2.45 6.40 -12.49
N GLU A 82 2.71 6.25 -11.19
CA GLU A 82 1.75 5.68 -10.23
C GLU A 82 0.43 6.48 -10.21
N ARG A 83 0.55 7.81 -10.20
CA ARG A 83 -0.63 8.69 -10.24
C ARG A 83 -1.44 8.52 -11.52
N LEU A 84 -0.77 8.43 -12.67
CA LEU A 84 -1.44 8.18 -13.95
C LEU A 84 -2.19 6.85 -13.93
N SER A 85 -1.54 5.77 -13.49
CA SER A 85 -2.15 4.45 -13.36
C SER A 85 -3.36 4.46 -12.43
N TYR A 86 -3.28 5.21 -11.31
CA TYR A 86 -4.38 5.37 -10.37
C TYR A 86 -5.57 6.11 -10.98
N VAL A 87 -5.31 7.18 -11.74
CA VAL A 87 -6.34 7.95 -12.47
C VAL A 87 -6.99 7.11 -13.56
N GLU A 88 -6.22 6.33 -14.32
CA GLU A 88 -6.75 5.42 -15.33
C GLU A 88 -7.65 4.36 -14.71
N SER A 89 -7.23 3.72 -13.62
CA SER A 89 -8.02 2.76 -12.86
C SER A 89 -9.32 3.38 -12.32
N PHE A 90 -9.23 4.57 -11.71
CA PHE A 90 -10.39 5.32 -11.24
C PHE A 90 -11.39 5.57 -12.37
N THR A 91 -10.89 6.03 -13.52
CA THR A 91 -11.72 6.34 -14.70
C THR A 91 -12.41 5.09 -15.22
N GLN A 92 -11.69 3.97 -15.26
CA GLN A 92 -12.23 2.68 -15.71
C GLN A 92 -13.36 2.19 -14.77
N TYR A 93 -13.15 2.21 -13.45
CA TYR A 93 -14.18 1.82 -12.49
C TYR A 93 -15.37 2.76 -12.49
N ALA A 94 -15.14 4.07 -12.57
CA ALA A 94 -16.20 5.08 -12.62
C ALA A 94 -17.04 5.00 -13.91
N ALA A 95 -16.42 4.64 -15.04
CA ALA A 95 -17.11 4.44 -16.31
C ALA A 95 -17.76 3.06 -16.44
N SER A 96 -17.49 2.13 -15.54
CA SER A 96 -18.07 0.79 -15.57
C SER A 96 -19.58 0.85 -15.27
N GLY A 97 -20.39 -0.01 -15.89
CA GLY A 97 -21.82 -0.15 -15.56
C GLY A 97 -22.09 -0.57 -14.11
N TYR A 98 -21.04 -0.85 -13.34
CA TYR A 98 -21.08 -1.30 -11.94
C TYR A 98 -20.53 -0.26 -10.96
N ALA A 99 -20.40 1.01 -11.36
CA ALA A 99 -19.81 2.07 -10.52
C ALA A 99 -20.47 2.17 -9.12
N SER A 100 -21.78 1.90 -9.01
CA SER A 100 -22.48 1.89 -7.73
C SER A 100 -22.00 0.81 -6.75
N LEU A 101 -21.48 -0.31 -7.26
CA LEU A 101 -20.91 -1.39 -6.43
C LEU A 101 -19.50 -1.04 -5.92
N PHE A 102 -18.82 -0.11 -6.59
CA PHE A 102 -17.47 0.34 -6.26
C PHE A 102 -17.42 1.72 -5.61
N GLN A 103 -18.55 2.25 -5.12
CA GLN A 103 -18.62 3.62 -4.63
C GLN A 103 -17.66 3.91 -3.48
N SER A 104 -17.54 3.01 -2.50
CA SER A 104 -16.58 3.16 -1.39
C SER A 104 -15.13 3.12 -1.87
N TYR A 105 -14.83 2.22 -2.79
CA TYR A 105 -13.50 2.10 -3.40
C TYR A 105 -13.14 3.33 -4.24
N LEU A 106 -14.08 3.85 -5.02
CA LEU A 106 -13.89 5.09 -5.78
C LEU A 106 -13.65 6.30 -4.87
N LEU A 107 -14.36 6.38 -3.73
CA LEU A 107 -14.13 7.44 -2.75
C LEU A 107 -12.74 7.33 -2.11
N GLU A 108 -12.31 6.13 -1.77
CA GLU A 108 -10.96 5.86 -1.25
C GLU A 108 -9.88 6.25 -2.28
N MET A 109 -10.05 5.84 -3.54
CA MET A 109 -9.13 6.23 -4.62
C MET A 109 -9.06 7.74 -4.79
N GLN A 110 -10.20 8.44 -4.72
CA GLN A 110 -10.25 9.90 -4.80
C GLN A 110 -9.49 10.53 -3.62
N ASN A 111 -9.75 10.09 -2.39
CA ASN A 111 -9.06 10.59 -1.20
C ASN A 111 -7.54 10.39 -1.29
N THR A 112 -7.11 9.24 -1.82
CA THR A 112 -5.69 8.94 -2.06
C THR A 112 -5.07 9.90 -3.07
N LEU A 113 -5.78 10.21 -4.16
CA LEU A 113 -5.32 11.14 -5.19
C LEU A 113 -5.30 12.60 -4.70
N ASP A 114 -6.21 12.98 -3.81
CA ASP A 114 -6.32 14.33 -3.25
C ASP A 114 -5.26 14.57 -2.17
N ASN A 115 -4.86 13.54 -1.43
CA ASN A 115 -3.77 13.61 -0.45
C ASN A 115 -2.40 13.37 -1.10
N TYR A 116 -1.97 14.32 -1.94
CA TYR A 116 -0.74 14.20 -2.74
C TYR A 116 0.54 14.08 -1.90
N ILE A 117 0.56 14.58 -0.66
CA ILE A 117 1.74 14.47 0.23
C ILE A 117 1.87 13.01 0.68
N GLN A 118 0.80 12.42 1.19
CA GLN A 118 0.78 11.02 1.61
C GLN A 118 1.06 10.10 0.43
N PHE A 119 0.40 10.33 -0.72
CA PHE A 119 0.65 9.57 -1.94
C PHE A 119 2.14 9.59 -2.34
N GLY A 120 2.78 10.75 -2.27
CA GLY A 120 4.22 10.87 -2.54
C GLY A 120 5.08 10.11 -1.52
N SER A 121 4.72 10.14 -0.23
CA SER A 121 5.40 9.38 0.82
C SER A 121 5.30 7.88 0.55
N ASP A 122 4.09 7.38 0.28
CA ASP A 122 3.83 5.97 0.02
C ASP A 122 4.62 5.45 -1.21
N VAL A 123 4.74 6.28 -2.26
CA VAL A 123 5.55 5.96 -3.43
C VAL A 123 7.04 5.92 -3.08
N LEU A 124 7.52 6.84 -2.23
CA LEU A 124 8.91 6.84 -1.79
C LEU A 124 9.23 5.61 -0.94
N ASP A 125 8.35 5.23 -0.03
CA ASP A 125 8.50 4.05 0.82
C ASP A 125 8.56 2.78 -0.04
N LYS A 126 7.68 2.64 -1.04
CA LYS A 126 7.76 1.55 -2.03
C LYS A 126 9.12 1.51 -2.75
N MET A 127 9.64 2.66 -3.19
CA MET A 127 10.93 2.74 -3.86
C MET A 127 12.10 2.38 -2.92
N ILE A 128 11.98 2.71 -1.64
CA ILE A 128 12.95 2.30 -0.60
C ILE A 128 12.91 0.78 -0.43
N ASP A 129 11.72 0.19 -0.28
CA ASP A 129 11.54 -1.27 -0.19
C ASP A 129 12.11 -1.97 -1.43
N GLU A 130 11.83 -1.48 -2.63
CA GLU A 130 12.40 -2.01 -3.89
C GLU A 130 13.94 -1.96 -3.90
N ALA A 131 14.52 -0.89 -3.38
CA ALA A 131 15.98 -0.75 -3.28
C ALA A 131 16.58 -1.73 -2.24
N VAL A 132 15.90 -1.96 -1.11
CA VAL A 132 16.27 -2.97 -0.11
C VAL A 132 16.19 -4.37 -0.72
N ILE A 133 15.06 -4.69 -1.36
CA ILE A 133 14.83 -5.97 -2.05
C ILE A 133 15.90 -6.20 -3.10
N SER A 134 16.23 -5.20 -3.91
CA SER A 134 17.28 -5.28 -4.93
C SER A 134 18.66 -5.57 -4.33
N ALA A 135 18.98 -4.95 -3.20
CA ALA A 135 20.23 -5.19 -2.49
C ALA A 135 20.30 -6.63 -1.95
N LYS A 136 19.24 -7.09 -1.26
CA LYS A 136 19.14 -8.45 -0.71
C LYS A 136 19.12 -9.52 -1.82
N ALA A 137 18.40 -9.28 -2.92
CA ALA A 137 18.36 -10.18 -4.08
C ALA A 137 19.75 -10.36 -4.69
N LYS A 138 20.52 -9.29 -4.78
CA LYS A 138 21.92 -9.33 -5.29
C LYS A 138 22.81 -10.20 -4.40
N GLU A 139 22.68 -10.11 -3.09
CA GLU A 139 23.40 -10.96 -2.14
C GLU A 139 23.03 -12.43 -2.29
N LEU A 140 21.73 -12.71 -2.50
CA LEU A 140 21.18 -14.04 -2.72
C LEU A 140 21.36 -14.55 -4.16
N ARG A 141 21.90 -13.72 -5.08
CA ARG A 141 22.05 -14.01 -6.51
C ARG A 141 20.73 -14.30 -7.22
N ILE A 142 19.66 -13.68 -6.76
CA ILE A 142 18.34 -13.71 -7.40
C ILE A 142 18.31 -12.58 -8.42
N THR A 143 18.04 -12.91 -9.68
CA THR A 143 18.01 -11.95 -10.78
C THR A 143 16.75 -12.13 -11.62
N VAL A 144 16.42 -11.09 -12.36
CA VAL A 144 15.37 -11.10 -13.39
C VAL A 144 16.03 -11.06 -14.75
N SER A 145 15.66 -11.98 -15.64
CA SER A 145 16.16 -12.03 -17.03
C SER A 145 15.31 -11.19 -17.97
N GLU A 146 15.87 -10.79 -19.10
CA GLU A 146 15.13 -10.09 -20.17
C GLU A 146 13.94 -10.92 -20.68
N GLU A 147 14.08 -12.25 -20.73
CA GLU A 147 12.98 -13.13 -21.13
C GLU A 147 11.80 -13.09 -20.15
N GLU A 148 12.08 -12.99 -18.87
CA GLU A 148 11.03 -12.86 -17.84
C GLU A 148 10.34 -11.50 -17.92
N ILE A 149 11.09 -10.43 -18.19
CA ILE A 149 10.53 -9.09 -18.42
C ILE A 149 9.60 -9.13 -19.64
N GLU A 150 10.03 -9.70 -20.77
CA GLU A 150 9.19 -9.82 -21.96
C GLU A 150 7.92 -10.62 -21.71
N LYS A 151 8.01 -11.75 -21.01
CA LYS A 151 6.83 -12.55 -20.63
C LYS A 151 5.86 -11.78 -19.75
N GLU A 152 6.38 -10.99 -18.82
CA GLU A 152 5.54 -10.17 -17.94
C GLU A 152 4.85 -9.05 -18.71
N LEU A 153 5.56 -8.40 -19.63
CA LEU A 153 4.99 -7.41 -20.54
C LEU A 153 3.89 -8.04 -21.41
N GLU A 154 4.17 -9.17 -22.05
CA GLU A 154 3.18 -9.93 -22.85
C GLU A 154 1.94 -10.27 -22.00
N ARG A 155 2.13 -10.76 -20.77
CA ARG A 155 1.07 -11.11 -19.84
C ARG A 155 0.23 -9.89 -19.44
N GLY A 156 0.89 -8.76 -19.11
CA GLY A 156 0.24 -7.52 -18.71
C GLY A 156 -0.67 -6.93 -19.80
N PHE A 157 -0.36 -7.20 -21.07
CA PHE A 157 -1.18 -6.83 -22.22
C PHE A 157 -2.14 -7.94 -22.68
N GLY A 158 -2.24 -9.05 -21.93
CA GLY A 158 -3.11 -10.17 -22.29
C GLY A 158 -2.65 -10.97 -23.51
N PHE A 159 -1.38 -10.85 -23.91
CA PHE A 159 -0.81 -11.62 -25.00
C PHE A 159 -0.19 -12.93 -24.47
N PHE A 160 -0.72 -14.05 -24.91
CA PHE A 160 -0.28 -15.39 -24.53
C PHE A 160 0.12 -16.15 -25.79
N PRO A 161 1.41 -16.18 -26.18
CA PRO A 161 1.87 -16.77 -27.43
C PRO A 161 1.60 -18.28 -27.54
N ASN A 162 1.45 -18.97 -26.39
CA ASN A 162 1.18 -20.42 -26.30
C ASN A 162 -0.28 -20.73 -25.90
N GLY A 163 -1.19 -19.76 -26.06
CA GLY A 163 -2.58 -19.85 -25.59
C GLY A 163 -2.77 -19.32 -24.17
N THR A 164 -4.00 -18.88 -23.87
CA THR A 164 -4.35 -18.41 -22.53
C THR A 164 -4.12 -19.50 -21.50
N PRO A 165 -3.56 -19.19 -20.31
CA PRO A 165 -3.45 -20.15 -19.24
C PRO A 165 -4.81 -20.79 -18.94
N ALA A 166 -4.85 -22.09 -18.71
CA ALA A 166 -6.06 -22.73 -18.24
C ALA A 166 -6.54 -22.04 -16.95
N PRO A 167 -7.86 -21.84 -16.77
CA PRO A 167 -8.36 -21.27 -15.54
C PRO A 167 -7.86 -22.11 -14.36
N THR A 168 -7.28 -21.46 -13.38
CA THR A 168 -6.82 -22.13 -12.16
C THR A 168 -7.99 -22.87 -11.54
N ALA A 169 -7.80 -24.16 -11.22
CA ALA A 169 -8.84 -24.96 -10.61
C ALA A 169 -9.38 -24.23 -9.36
N THR A 170 -10.71 -24.18 -9.26
CA THR A 170 -11.38 -23.60 -8.09
C THR A 170 -10.86 -24.32 -6.84
N VAL A 171 -10.34 -23.54 -5.90
CA VAL A 171 -9.80 -24.07 -4.65
C VAL A 171 -10.91 -24.83 -3.91
N GLU A 172 -10.63 -26.07 -3.55
CA GLU A 172 -11.51 -26.86 -2.69
C GLU A 172 -11.65 -26.14 -1.34
N VAL A 173 -12.89 -25.83 -0.96
CA VAL A 173 -13.16 -25.17 0.32
C VAL A 173 -12.84 -26.14 1.44
N VAL A 174 -11.70 -25.94 2.10
CA VAL A 174 -11.32 -26.70 3.28
C VAL A 174 -12.15 -26.19 4.45
N TYR A 175 -13.12 -26.99 4.89
CA TYR A 175 -13.84 -26.71 6.14
C TYR A 175 -12.90 -27.00 7.32
N LEU A 176 -12.45 -25.94 7.99
CA LEU A 176 -11.67 -26.09 9.21
C LEU A 176 -12.57 -26.65 10.33
N PRO A 177 -12.12 -27.67 11.08
CA PRO A 177 -12.88 -28.17 12.18
C PRO A 177 -13.06 -27.09 13.24
N THR A 178 -14.29 -26.95 13.74
CA THR A 178 -14.58 -26.01 14.84
C THR A 178 -13.80 -26.49 16.08
N SER A 179 -12.88 -25.65 16.56
CA SER A 179 -12.09 -26.00 17.75
C SER A 179 -12.99 -26.09 18.98
N THR A 180 -12.95 -27.22 19.66
CA THR A 180 -13.64 -27.39 20.95
C THR A 180 -12.72 -26.84 22.02
N LEU A 181 -13.16 -25.85 22.77
CA LEU A 181 -12.37 -25.26 23.86
C LEU A 181 -11.97 -26.33 24.88
N SER A 182 -10.71 -26.32 25.32
CA SER A 182 -10.24 -27.17 26.39
C SER A 182 -10.90 -26.78 27.71
N PRO A 183 -10.96 -27.68 28.70
CA PRO A 183 -11.50 -27.35 30.02
C PRO A 183 -10.85 -26.14 30.70
N GLN A 184 -9.56 -25.89 30.42
CA GLN A 184 -8.84 -24.73 30.95
C GLN A 184 -9.30 -23.43 30.24
N GLN A 185 -9.51 -23.46 28.92
CA GLN A 185 -10.04 -22.35 28.17
C GLN A 185 -11.49 -22.03 28.56
N LEU A 186 -12.32 -23.08 28.77
CA LEU A 186 -13.68 -22.90 29.25
C LEU A 186 -13.69 -22.26 30.66
N ALA A 187 -12.78 -22.60 31.53
CA ALA A 187 -12.70 -22.01 32.88
C ALA A 187 -12.37 -20.52 32.88
N ILE A 188 -11.66 -20.04 31.80
CA ILE A 188 -11.31 -18.61 31.66
C ILE A 188 -12.47 -17.80 31.07
N VAL A 189 -13.24 -18.39 30.14
CA VAL A 189 -14.32 -17.66 29.41
C VAL A 189 -15.71 -17.90 30.02
N THR A 190 -15.91 -18.93 30.86
CA THR A 190 -17.19 -19.18 31.51
C THR A 190 -17.30 -18.28 32.74
N ILE A 191 -18.19 -17.28 32.67
CA ILE A 191 -18.56 -16.48 33.84
C ILE A 191 -19.34 -17.40 34.76
N THR A 192 -18.83 -17.66 35.96
CA THR A 192 -19.63 -18.30 37.01
C THR A 192 -20.74 -17.31 37.35
N PRO A 193 -22.02 -17.63 37.14
CA PRO A 193 -23.08 -16.68 37.46
C PRO A 193 -23.01 -16.43 38.97
N THR A 194 -22.80 -15.17 39.34
CA THR A 194 -22.98 -14.73 40.73
C THR A 194 -24.41 -15.10 41.13
N PRO A 195 -24.65 -15.79 42.25
CA PRO A 195 -26.02 -16.14 42.61
C PRO A 195 -26.82 -14.88 42.73
N SER A 196 -27.85 -14.78 41.84
CA SER A 196 -28.85 -13.72 41.92
C SER A 196 -29.43 -13.68 43.33
N PRO A 197 -29.55 -12.49 43.97
CA PRO A 197 -30.24 -12.43 45.27
C PRO A 197 -31.63 -13.02 45.11
N GLU A 198 -32.00 -13.90 46.04
CA GLU A 198 -33.30 -14.53 46.07
C GLU A 198 -34.44 -13.47 45.95
N PRO A 199 -35.41 -13.65 45.03
CA PRO A 199 -36.47 -12.69 44.90
C PRO A 199 -37.30 -12.66 46.15
N THR A 200 -37.41 -11.50 46.80
CA THR A 200 -38.31 -11.23 47.90
C THR A 200 -39.76 -11.54 47.43
N GLU A 201 -40.46 -12.40 48.14
CA GLU A 201 -41.82 -12.78 47.81
C GLU A 201 -42.73 -11.55 47.69
N THR A 202 -43.25 -11.37 46.49
CA THR A 202 -44.35 -10.38 46.22
C THR A 202 -45.67 -11.11 46.31
N PRO A 203 -46.64 -10.60 47.06
CA PRO A 203 -47.92 -11.29 47.24
C PRO A 203 -48.70 -11.47 45.93
N GLU A 204 -49.32 -12.64 45.82
CA GLU A 204 -50.11 -13.18 44.75
C GLU A 204 -51.22 -12.20 44.26
N PRO A 205 -51.31 -11.87 42.97
CA PRO A 205 -52.51 -11.25 42.42
C PRO A 205 -53.55 -12.31 42.00
N THR A 206 -54.75 -12.11 42.47
CA THR A 206 -55.97 -12.88 42.25
C THR A 206 -56.24 -13.16 40.79
N ALA A 207 -56.63 -14.40 40.47
CA ALA A 207 -56.96 -14.89 39.14
C ALA A 207 -58.11 -14.14 38.49
N THR A 208 -57.89 -13.64 37.27
CA THR A 208 -58.92 -13.22 36.33
C THR A 208 -58.87 -14.13 35.12
N THR A 209 -59.93 -14.89 34.91
CA THR A 209 -60.12 -15.78 33.76
C THR A 209 -60.35 -14.97 32.49
N GLY A 210 -59.41 -15.04 31.53
CA GLY A 210 -59.52 -14.57 30.18
C GLY A 210 -59.27 -15.72 29.18
N PRO A 211 -59.74 -15.64 27.95
CA PRO A 211 -59.96 -16.80 27.06
C PRO A 211 -58.63 -17.37 26.50
N THR A 212 -58.64 -18.71 26.45
CA THR A 212 -57.59 -19.57 25.90
C THR A 212 -57.45 -19.30 24.40
N GLU A 213 -56.33 -18.70 23.97
CA GLU A 213 -55.89 -18.76 22.58
C GLU A 213 -55.14 -20.06 22.32
N ILE A 214 -55.64 -20.83 21.35
CA ILE A 214 -55.03 -22.05 20.86
C ILE A 214 -53.80 -21.62 20.00
N VAL A 215 -52.62 -21.81 20.54
CA VAL A 215 -51.38 -21.67 19.74
C VAL A 215 -51.27 -22.91 18.85
N THR A 216 -51.57 -22.71 17.56
CA THR A 216 -51.30 -23.73 16.53
C THR A 216 -49.80 -23.77 16.28
N GLU A 217 -49.16 -24.85 16.67
CA GLU A 217 -47.77 -25.12 16.31
C GLU A 217 -47.67 -25.29 14.80
N THR A 218 -46.99 -24.36 14.14
CA THR A 218 -46.63 -24.50 12.73
C THR A 218 -45.42 -25.43 12.65
N PRO A 219 -45.47 -26.54 11.91
CA PRO A 219 -44.32 -27.42 11.77
C PRO A 219 -43.19 -26.67 11.03
N VAL A 220 -42.03 -26.60 11.67
CA VAL A 220 -40.82 -26.14 11.04
C VAL A 220 -40.39 -27.16 9.99
N THR A 221 -40.67 -26.83 8.72
CA THR A 221 -40.21 -27.64 7.59
C THR A 221 -38.73 -27.41 7.45
N TYR A 222 -37.95 -28.41 7.79
CA TYR A 222 -36.54 -28.44 7.43
C TYR A 222 -36.43 -28.46 5.90
N LEU A 223 -35.83 -27.42 5.33
CA LEU A 223 -35.54 -27.37 3.90
C LEU A 223 -34.57 -28.52 3.59
N THR A 224 -35.10 -29.55 2.95
CA THR A 224 -34.29 -30.60 2.35
C THR A 224 -33.31 -29.98 1.37
N ALA A 225 -32.04 -30.29 1.52
CA ALA A 225 -31.00 -29.82 0.62
C ALA A 225 -31.40 -30.15 -0.83
N THR A 226 -31.71 -29.12 -1.59
CA THR A 226 -31.92 -29.25 -3.04
C THR A 226 -30.61 -29.72 -3.65
N ALA A 227 -30.63 -30.85 -4.35
CA ALA A 227 -29.49 -31.32 -5.07
C ALA A 227 -28.93 -30.21 -5.95
N THR A 228 -27.69 -29.83 -5.70
CA THR A 228 -26.96 -28.90 -6.55
C THR A 228 -26.88 -29.53 -7.93
N MET A 229 -27.52 -28.93 -8.93
CA MET A 229 -27.34 -29.31 -10.30
C MET A 229 -25.85 -29.20 -10.64
N GLU A 230 -25.28 -30.28 -11.21
CA GLU A 230 -23.93 -30.23 -11.78
C GLU A 230 -23.83 -28.98 -12.69
N PRO A 231 -22.76 -28.20 -12.60
CA PRO A 231 -22.59 -27.06 -13.48
C PRO A 231 -22.50 -27.61 -14.92
N THR A 232 -23.52 -27.31 -15.71
CA THR A 232 -23.50 -27.56 -17.14
C THR A 232 -22.31 -26.76 -17.68
N ALA A 233 -21.32 -27.47 -18.26
CA ALA A 233 -20.21 -26.85 -18.93
C ALA A 233 -20.78 -25.94 -20.03
N THR A 234 -20.87 -24.65 -19.77
CA THR A 234 -21.19 -23.66 -20.79
C THR A 234 -19.99 -23.61 -21.71
N GLU A 235 -20.10 -24.17 -22.91
CA GLU A 235 -19.10 -23.96 -23.96
C GLU A 235 -18.99 -22.44 -24.15
N ILE A 236 -17.87 -21.88 -23.66
CA ILE A 236 -17.53 -20.50 -23.92
C ILE A 236 -17.25 -20.42 -25.42
N PRO A 237 -18.02 -19.66 -26.21
CA PRO A 237 -17.76 -19.55 -27.64
C PRO A 237 -16.34 -19.07 -27.85
N PRO A 238 -15.60 -19.60 -28.84
CA PRO A 238 -14.23 -19.16 -29.08
C PRO A 238 -14.24 -17.67 -29.36
N THR A 239 -13.69 -16.93 -28.43
CA THR A 239 -13.64 -15.48 -28.50
C THR A 239 -12.61 -15.07 -29.51
N ALA A 240 -13.04 -14.20 -30.42
CA ALA A 240 -12.31 -13.15 -31.08
C ALA A 240 -10.90 -13.46 -31.63
N THR A 241 -10.65 -12.91 -32.81
CA THR A 241 -9.39 -12.71 -33.52
C THR A 241 -8.15 -12.99 -32.65
N PRO A 242 -7.28 -13.92 -33.03
CA PRO A 242 -6.09 -14.19 -32.25
C PRO A 242 -5.32 -12.88 -32.03
N TYR A 243 -5.14 -12.50 -30.78
CA TYR A 243 -4.34 -11.35 -30.39
C TYR A 243 -2.90 -11.64 -30.80
N THR A 244 -2.42 -10.97 -31.84
CA THR A 244 -1.12 -11.24 -32.46
C THR A 244 0.02 -10.52 -31.74
N ARG A 245 1.25 -10.97 -31.97
CA ARG A 245 2.46 -10.28 -31.46
C ARG A 245 2.54 -8.83 -31.97
N GLU A 246 2.14 -8.58 -33.22
CA GLU A 246 2.08 -7.23 -33.79
C GLU A 246 1.04 -6.37 -33.07
N GLY A 247 -0.11 -6.97 -32.71
CA GLY A 247 -1.14 -6.32 -31.90
C GLY A 247 -0.61 -5.91 -30.53
N PHE A 248 0.07 -6.83 -29.83
CA PHE A 248 0.76 -6.55 -28.56
C PHE A 248 1.75 -5.40 -28.70
N GLN A 249 2.66 -5.48 -29.69
CA GLN A 249 3.68 -4.43 -29.91
C GLN A 249 3.06 -3.05 -30.20
N SER A 250 1.94 -3.04 -30.95
CA SER A 250 1.22 -1.81 -31.25
C SER A 250 0.62 -1.18 -29.99
N LEU A 251 -0.04 -1.97 -29.12
CA LEU A 251 -0.60 -1.51 -27.85
C LEU A 251 0.49 -1.03 -26.89
N TYR A 252 1.57 -1.80 -26.76
CA TYR A 252 2.71 -1.43 -25.93
C TYR A 252 3.32 -0.08 -26.33
N LYS A 253 3.57 0.11 -27.63
CA LYS A 253 4.06 1.40 -28.16
C LYS A 253 3.06 2.55 -27.94
N THR A 254 1.78 2.28 -28.13
CA THR A 254 0.73 3.28 -27.90
C THR A 254 0.70 3.71 -26.43
N MET A 255 0.76 2.75 -25.48
CA MET A 255 0.84 3.04 -24.06
C MET A 255 2.06 3.92 -23.74
N LEU A 256 3.26 3.53 -24.19
CA LEU A 256 4.48 4.30 -23.94
C LEU A 256 4.39 5.71 -24.55
N SER A 257 3.82 5.84 -25.76
CA SER A 257 3.59 7.14 -26.39
C SER A 257 2.63 8.02 -25.58
N ASN A 258 1.55 7.44 -25.06
CA ASN A 258 0.59 8.16 -24.23
C ASN A 258 1.23 8.66 -22.93
N ILE A 259 2.02 7.81 -22.24
CA ILE A 259 2.73 8.20 -21.03
C ILE A 259 3.75 9.30 -21.33
N SER A 260 4.60 9.11 -22.36
CA SER A 260 5.66 10.05 -22.71
C SER A 260 5.14 11.41 -23.21
N SER A 261 3.88 11.46 -23.67
CA SER A 261 3.22 12.72 -24.04
C SER A 261 2.85 13.58 -22.83
N GLN A 262 2.71 12.98 -21.65
CA GLN A 262 2.31 13.66 -20.41
C GLN A 262 3.51 14.09 -19.56
N PHE A 263 4.56 13.26 -19.51
CA PHE A 263 5.80 13.55 -18.78
C PHE A 263 6.97 12.75 -19.35
N PRO A 264 8.22 13.17 -19.07
CA PRO A 264 9.42 12.47 -19.57
C PRO A 264 9.53 11.06 -18.96
N TYR A 265 8.98 10.07 -19.67
CA TYR A 265 9.01 8.66 -19.28
C TYR A 265 9.40 7.81 -20.49
N THR A 266 10.38 6.94 -20.31
CA THR A 266 10.96 6.14 -21.39
C THR A 266 10.57 4.67 -21.25
N GLU A 267 10.77 3.90 -22.32
CA GLU A 267 10.66 2.44 -22.25
C GLU A 267 11.60 1.83 -21.20
N ALA A 268 12.80 2.39 -21.04
CA ALA A 268 13.75 1.95 -20.03
C ALA A 268 13.21 2.16 -18.59
N ASP A 269 12.57 3.31 -18.34
CA ASP A 269 11.93 3.58 -17.05
C ASP A 269 10.81 2.55 -16.75
N PHE A 270 10.02 2.19 -17.77
CA PHE A 270 8.96 1.19 -17.64
C PHE A 270 9.50 -0.23 -17.40
N ARG A 271 10.55 -0.62 -18.15
CA ARG A 271 11.20 -1.92 -17.96
C ARG A 271 11.88 -2.03 -16.60
N GLU A 272 12.46 -0.95 -16.08
CA GLU A 272 13.00 -0.88 -14.71
C GLU A 272 11.89 -1.13 -13.68
N TYR A 273 10.71 -0.49 -13.87
CA TYR A 273 9.55 -0.73 -13.03
C TYR A 273 9.10 -2.20 -13.04
N VAL A 274 8.95 -2.80 -14.22
CA VAL A 274 8.57 -4.22 -14.37
C VAL A 274 9.63 -5.13 -13.76
N THR A 275 10.89 -4.80 -13.89
CA THR A 275 12.01 -5.53 -13.26
C THR A 275 11.89 -5.51 -11.74
N ALA A 276 11.57 -4.35 -11.14
CA ALA A 276 11.36 -4.24 -9.70
C ALA A 276 10.16 -5.08 -9.22
N LEU A 277 9.05 -5.09 -9.96
CA LEU A 277 7.89 -5.94 -9.66
C LEU A 277 8.25 -7.43 -9.67
N LEU A 278 8.91 -7.89 -10.73
CA LEU A 278 9.33 -9.29 -10.86
C LEU A 278 10.34 -9.70 -9.78
N LEU A 279 11.26 -8.80 -9.44
CA LEU A 279 12.23 -9.05 -8.39
C LEU A 279 11.56 -9.16 -7.02
N ASN A 280 10.59 -8.27 -6.74
CA ASN A 280 9.78 -8.35 -5.53
C ASN A 280 9.06 -9.68 -5.43
N GLN A 281 8.39 -10.13 -6.50
CA GLN A 281 7.70 -11.41 -6.53
C GLN A 281 8.67 -12.58 -6.28
N LYS A 282 9.81 -12.62 -6.96
CA LYS A 282 10.81 -13.67 -6.76
C LYS A 282 11.36 -13.71 -5.33
N MET A 283 11.57 -12.55 -4.75
CA MET A 283 12.03 -12.44 -3.36
C MET A 283 10.94 -12.87 -2.39
N TYR A 284 9.69 -12.48 -2.63
CA TYR A 284 8.56 -12.96 -1.86
C TYR A 284 8.46 -14.49 -1.89
N ASP A 285 8.48 -15.08 -3.09
CA ASP A 285 8.44 -16.52 -3.27
C ASP A 285 9.61 -17.22 -2.57
N TYR A 286 10.82 -16.66 -2.69
CA TYR A 286 12.01 -17.20 -2.05
C TYR A 286 11.93 -17.20 -0.53
N VAL A 287 11.47 -16.09 0.07
CA VAL A 287 11.36 -15.94 1.52
C VAL A 287 10.23 -16.79 2.09
N THR A 288 9.14 -16.97 1.34
CA THR A 288 7.90 -17.56 1.86
C THR A 288 7.70 -19.03 1.45
N LYS A 289 8.57 -19.61 0.60
CA LYS A 289 8.41 -20.96 0.04
C LYS A 289 8.32 -22.07 1.09
N ASP A 290 9.03 -21.91 2.20
CA ASP A 290 9.14 -22.92 3.25
C ASP A 290 8.22 -22.62 4.46
N ILE A 291 7.35 -21.61 4.38
CA ILE A 291 6.38 -21.31 5.44
C ILE A 291 5.29 -22.40 5.46
N PRO A 292 5.19 -23.17 6.53
CA PRO A 292 4.20 -24.23 6.60
C PRO A 292 2.79 -23.66 6.74
N ARG A 293 1.80 -24.40 6.26
CA ARG A 293 0.38 -24.04 6.42
C ARG A 293 -0.10 -24.17 7.85
N ASP A 294 0.51 -25.07 8.62
CA ASP A 294 0.22 -25.24 10.05
C ASP A 294 1.00 -24.19 10.84
N GLN A 295 0.28 -23.23 11.43
CA GLN A 295 0.83 -22.11 12.18
C GLN A 295 0.24 -22.01 13.59
N GLU A 296 1.03 -21.49 14.51
CA GLU A 296 0.52 -21.12 15.82
C GLU A 296 -0.48 -19.96 15.66
N MET A 297 -1.69 -20.15 16.25
CA MET A 297 -2.70 -19.11 16.40
C MET A 297 -2.91 -18.82 17.87
N VAL A 298 -3.20 -17.57 18.19
CA VAL A 298 -3.53 -17.10 19.52
C VAL A 298 -4.98 -16.66 19.57
N TRP A 299 -5.71 -17.05 20.60
CA TRP A 299 -6.99 -16.46 20.94
C TRP A 299 -6.81 -15.55 22.13
N ALA A 300 -7.19 -14.29 21.97
CA ALA A 300 -7.03 -13.29 23.02
C ALA A 300 -8.24 -12.37 23.13
N ARG A 301 -8.30 -11.68 24.27
CA ARG A 301 -9.17 -10.54 24.49
C ARG A 301 -8.37 -9.34 24.97
N HIS A 302 -8.90 -8.14 24.74
CA HIS A 302 -8.20 -6.93 25.14
C HIS A 302 -9.14 -5.85 25.68
N ILE A 303 -8.55 -4.88 26.37
CA ILE A 303 -9.18 -3.61 26.74
C ILE A 303 -8.27 -2.51 26.20
N LEU A 304 -8.83 -1.59 25.40
CA LEU A 304 -8.13 -0.45 24.83
C LEU A 304 -8.56 0.82 25.56
N VAL A 305 -7.59 1.62 25.99
CA VAL A 305 -7.81 2.93 26.62
C VAL A 305 -6.86 3.98 26.07
N ALA A 306 -7.12 5.25 26.33
CA ALA A 306 -6.37 6.33 25.69
C ALA A 306 -4.99 6.58 26.33
N THR A 307 -4.85 6.36 27.65
CA THR A 307 -3.65 6.73 28.40
C THR A 307 -3.06 5.54 29.18
N GLU A 308 -1.78 5.63 29.49
CA GLU A 308 -1.08 4.62 30.31
C GLU A 308 -1.66 4.54 31.72
N GLU A 309 -2.06 5.67 32.31
CA GLU A 309 -2.65 5.74 33.65
C GLU A 309 -4.00 5.02 33.69
N GLU A 310 -4.82 5.15 32.64
CA GLU A 310 -6.07 4.41 32.51
C GLU A 310 -5.79 2.90 32.38
N ALA A 311 -4.82 2.51 31.56
CA ALA A 311 -4.44 1.11 31.38
C ALA A 311 -3.91 0.50 32.71
N GLN A 312 -3.12 1.23 33.47
CA GLN A 312 -2.68 0.79 34.78
C GLN A 312 -3.84 0.65 35.77
N THR A 313 -4.84 1.53 35.70
CA THR A 313 -6.06 1.43 36.50
C THR A 313 -6.86 0.18 36.12
N VAL A 314 -7.03 -0.10 34.83
CA VAL A 314 -7.64 -1.31 34.32
C VAL A 314 -6.91 -2.56 34.84
N LEU A 315 -5.58 -2.57 34.69
CA LEU A 315 -4.75 -3.70 35.15
C LEU A 315 -4.92 -3.95 36.67
N ASN A 316 -4.99 -2.89 37.47
CA ASN A 316 -5.20 -3.00 38.92
C ASN A 316 -6.59 -3.58 39.26
N ARG A 317 -7.65 -3.15 38.54
CA ARG A 317 -9.01 -3.68 38.70
C ARG A 317 -9.06 -5.19 38.39
N LEU A 318 -8.46 -5.58 37.24
CA LEU A 318 -8.40 -6.99 36.84
C LEU A 318 -7.57 -7.85 37.82
N ASN A 319 -6.46 -7.33 38.32
CA ASN A 319 -5.65 -8.00 39.33
C ASN A 319 -6.38 -8.11 40.72
N ALA A 320 -7.32 -7.20 40.99
CA ALA A 320 -8.20 -7.26 42.16
C ALA A 320 -9.34 -8.28 41.97
N GLY A 321 -9.47 -8.89 40.79
CA GLY A 321 -10.44 -9.96 40.51
C GLY A 321 -11.72 -9.46 39.86
N GLU A 322 -11.77 -8.21 39.35
CA GLU A 322 -12.92 -7.78 38.59
C GLU A 322 -13.03 -8.57 37.27
N ASP A 323 -14.26 -8.76 36.81
CA ASP A 323 -14.52 -9.51 35.58
C ASP A 323 -14.02 -8.73 34.35
N PHE A 324 -13.19 -9.38 33.53
CA PHE A 324 -12.57 -8.76 32.36
C PHE A 324 -13.60 -8.24 31.39
N ALA A 325 -14.68 -9.01 31.13
CA ALA A 325 -15.71 -8.62 30.17
C ALA A 325 -16.52 -7.40 30.66
N ALA A 326 -16.79 -7.33 31.96
CA ALA A 326 -17.44 -6.19 32.58
C ALA A 326 -16.58 -4.92 32.47
N VAL A 327 -15.28 -5.03 32.78
CA VAL A 327 -14.36 -3.90 32.67
C VAL A 327 -14.21 -3.48 31.19
N ALA A 328 -14.09 -4.42 30.25
CA ALA A 328 -14.03 -4.14 28.83
C ALA A 328 -15.26 -3.37 28.34
N ALA A 329 -16.45 -3.82 28.70
CA ALA A 329 -17.71 -3.16 28.34
C ALA A 329 -17.86 -1.75 28.93
N GLU A 330 -17.24 -1.48 30.10
CA GLU A 330 -17.31 -0.20 30.79
C GLU A 330 -16.32 0.83 30.22
N VAL A 331 -15.06 0.44 29.98
CA VAL A 331 -13.99 1.40 29.75
C VAL A 331 -13.26 1.26 28.42
N SER A 332 -13.45 0.14 27.68
CA SER A 332 -12.72 -0.04 26.41
C SER A 332 -13.21 0.93 25.36
N THR A 333 -12.27 1.63 24.72
CA THR A 333 -12.52 2.54 23.60
C THR A 333 -12.68 1.78 22.28
N ASP A 334 -12.34 0.49 22.22
CA ASP A 334 -12.61 -0.36 21.06
C ASP A 334 -14.06 -0.84 21.06
N THR A 335 -14.93 -0.05 20.45
CA THR A 335 -16.36 -0.33 20.38
C THR A 335 -16.73 -1.54 19.52
N SER A 336 -15.79 -2.07 18.74
CA SER A 336 -16.03 -3.23 17.87
C SER A 336 -16.20 -4.53 18.65
N ASN A 337 -15.56 -4.64 19.84
CA ASN A 337 -15.54 -5.86 20.63
C ASN A 337 -15.80 -5.63 22.15
N SER A 338 -15.81 -4.38 22.63
CA SER A 338 -16.02 -4.07 24.06
C SER A 338 -17.28 -4.73 24.64
N ALA A 339 -18.40 -4.71 23.90
CA ALA A 339 -19.66 -5.32 24.30
C ALA A 339 -19.60 -6.87 24.36
N SER A 340 -18.62 -7.47 23.67
CA SER A 340 -18.32 -8.91 23.69
C SER A 340 -17.16 -9.24 24.65
N GLY A 341 -16.89 -8.36 25.62
CA GLY A 341 -15.83 -8.58 26.61
C GLY A 341 -14.42 -8.42 26.07
N GLY A 342 -14.25 -7.69 24.97
CA GLY A 342 -12.96 -7.45 24.30
C GLY A 342 -12.46 -8.64 23.48
N ASP A 343 -13.30 -9.64 23.18
CA ASP A 343 -12.91 -10.86 22.47
C ASP A 343 -12.51 -10.55 21.02
N LEU A 344 -11.30 -10.99 20.64
CA LEU A 344 -10.72 -10.84 19.29
C LEU A 344 -10.79 -12.15 18.48
N GLY A 345 -11.20 -13.25 19.12
CA GLY A 345 -11.14 -14.57 18.49
C GLY A 345 -9.70 -15.05 18.25
N TRP A 346 -9.58 -16.04 17.35
CA TRP A 346 -8.30 -16.60 16.94
C TRP A 346 -7.66 -15.79 15.83
N PHE A 347 -6.38 -15.45 15.99
CA PHE A 347 -5.61 -14.72 14.97
C PHE A 347 -4.21 -15.30 14.80
N THR A 348 -3.65 -15.07 13.62
CA THR A 348 -2.28 -15.42 13.25
C THR A 348 -1.38 -14.21 13.34
N ARG A 349 -0.07 -14.42 13.15
CA ARG A 349 0.86 -13.33 12.94
C ARG A 349 0.49 -12.54 11.66
N GLY A 350 0.70 -11.24 11.72
CA GLY A 350 0.40 -10.29 10.64
C GLY A 350 -1.04 -9.75 10.64
N GLN A 351 -1.89 -10.17 11.58
CA GLN A 351 -3.26 -9.67 11.68
C GLN A 351 -3.42 -8.51 12.67
N MET A 352 -2.50 -8.38 13.63
CA MET A 352 -2.54 -7.32 14.64
C MET A 352 -1.35 -6.38 14.47
N VAL A 353 -1.42 -5.19 15.08
CA VAL A 353 -0.28 -4.28 15.09
C VAL A 353 0.92 -4.89 15.83
N PRO A 354 2.16 -4.62 15.42
CA PRO A 354 3.34 -5.36 15.87
C PRO A 354 3.49 -5.45 17.38
N ALA A 355 3.37 -4.35 18.12
CA ALA A 355 3.54 -4.34 19.57
C ALA A 355 2.49 -5.18 20.29
N PHE A 356 1.22 -5.15 19.82
CA PHE A 356 0.14 -5.98 20.34
C PHE A 356 0.41 -7.46 20.04
N GLU A 357 0.79 -7.77 18.81
CA GLU A 357 1.05 -9.13 18.37
C GLU A 357 2.19 -9.77 19.14
N ASP A 358 3.32 -9.09 19.29
CA ASP A 358 4.48 -9.58 20.02
C ASP A 358 4.13 -9.87 21.50
N ALA A 359 3.34 -9.00 22.13
CA ALA A 359 2.84 -9.22 23.47
C ALA A 359 1.91 -10.46 23.52
N ALA A 360 0.92 -10.56 22.64
CA ALA A 360 -0.03 -11.66 22.63
C ALA A 360 0.64 -13.01 22.39
N PHE A 361 1.59 -13.08 21.45
CA PHE A 361 2.31 -14.32 21.13
C PHE A 361 3.36 -14.72 22.20
N SER A 362 3.79 -13.80 23.06
CA SER A 362 4.73 -14.09 24.14
C SER A 362 4.04 -14.41 25.49
N LEU A 363 2.78 -13.98 25.65
CA LEU A 363 2.05 -14.08 26.93
C LEU A 363 1.59 -15.52 27.20
N GLU A 364 1.68 -15.97 28.45
CA GLU A 364 1.11 -17.26 28.88
C GLU A 364 -0.42 -17.20 28.87
N ILE A 365 -1.06 -18.34 28.60
CA ILE A 365 -2.53 -18.47 28.66
C ILE A 365 -3.06 -18.09 30.04
N GLY A 366 -4.06 -17.24 30.07
CA GLY A 366 -4.72 -16.74 31.27
C GLY A 366 -4.03 -15.55 31.93
N LYS A 367 -2.82 -15.19 31.53
CA LYS A 367 -2.10 -14.02 32.06
C LYS A 367 -2.56 -12.73 31.43
N LEU A 368 -2.50 -11.64 32.21
CA LEU A 368 -2.65 -10.28 31.77
C LEU A 368 -1.31 -9.73 31.31
N SER A 369 -1.31 -8.91 30.26
CA SER A 369 -0.13 -8.13 29.88
C SER A 369 0.07 -6.93 30.81
N ASP A 370 1.26 -6.37 30.83
CA ASP A 370 1.47 -4.97 31.17
C ASP A 370 0.77 -4.08 30.12
N PRO A 371 0.60 -2.77 30.36
CA PRO A 371 0.09 -1.84 29.36
C PRO A 371 0.95 -1.84 28.10
N ILE A 372 0.36 -2.17 26.94
CA ILE A 372 1.03 -2.22 25.63
C ILE A 372 0.63 -1.01 24.83
N GLN A 373 1.58 -0.14 24.50
CA GLN A 373 1.34 1.05 23.69
C GLN A 373 1.31 0.72 22.19
N THR A 374 0.33 1.26 21.50
CA THR A 374 0.22 1.26 20.04
C THR A 374 -0.25 2.63 19.55
N ASP A 375 -0.39 2.83 18.24
CA ASP A 375 -0.95 4.06 17.67
C ASP A 375 -2.42 4.28 18.01
N TYR A 376 -3.13 3.24 18.50
CA TYR A 376 -4.53 3.32 18.91
C TYR A 376 -4.71 3.70 20.39
N GLY A 377 -3.65 3.60 21.19
CA GLY A 377 -3.68 3.82 22.65
C GLY A 377 -2.96 2.70 23.40
N TYR A 378 -3.44 2.40 24.60
CA TYR A 378 -2.86 1.40 25.49
C TYR A 378 -3.78 0.19 25.66
N HIS A 379 -3.23 -1.00 25.45
CA HIS A 379 -3.96 -2.27 25.51
C HIS A 379 -3.57 -3.04 26.77
N ILE A 380 -4.56 -3.63 27.44
CA ILE A 380 -4.37 -4.74 28.39
C ILE A 380 -4.88 -5.99 27.68
N ILE A 381 -3.99 -6.97 27.51
CA ILE A 381 -4.25 -8.20 26.73
C ILE A 381 -4.33 -9.39 27.68
N GLN A 382 -5.25 -10.29 27.38
CA GLN A 382 -5.26 -11.62 28.02
C GLN A 382 -5.38 -12.70 26.95
N VAL A 383 -4.43 -13.63 26.93
CA VAL A 383 -4.46 -14.80 26.05
C VAL A 383 -5.39 -15.85 26.63
N LEU A 384 -6.36 -16.31 25.82
CA LEU A 384 -7.35 -17.31 26.19
C LEU A 384 -7.00 -18.70 25.67
N GLY A 385 -6.26 -18.76 24.55
CA GLY A 385 -5.87 -20.03 23.95
C GLY A 385 -4.69 -19.87 23.00
N ARG A 386 -4.03 -21.00 22.75
CA ARG A 386 -2.91 -21.10 21.81
C ARG A 386 -2.91 -22.48 21.19
N GLU A 387 -3.01 -22.55 19.87
CA GLU A 387 -3.09 -23.82 19.14
C GLU A 387 -2.34 -23.69 17.80
N VAL A 388 -1.79 -24.80 17.35
CA VAL A 388 -1.32 -24.94 15.96
C VAL A 388 -2.52 -25.34 15.12
N ARG A 389 -2.81 -24.55 14.07
CA ARG A 389 -3.94 -24.77 13.15
C ARG A 389 -3.49 -24.70 11.72
N THR A 390 -4.13 -25.49 10.87
CA THR A 390 -3.99 -25.38 9.43
C THR A 390 -4.69 -24.12 8.94
N LEU A 391 -3.94 -23.20 8.37
CA LEU A 391 -4.44 -21.91 7.90
C LEU A 391 -5.26 -22.04 6.60
N THR A 392 -6.24 -21.16 6.43
CA THR A 392 -6.85 -20.88 5.12
C THR A 392 -5.83 -20.24 4.18
N ASP A 393 -6.12 -20.18 2.88
CA ASP A 393 -5.24 -19.51 1.92
C ASP A 393 -5.04 -18.03 2.28
N GLU A 394 -6.11 -17.32 2.65
CA GLU A 394 -6.06 -15.90 3.06
C GLU A 394 -5.20 -15.69 4.31
N GLN A 395 -5.36 -16.55 5.33
CA GLN A 395 -4.54 -16.49 6.54
C GLN A 395 -3.07 -16.81 6.24
N LEU A 396 -2.80 -17.79 5.36
CA LEU A 396 -1.44 -18.13 4.95
C LEU A 396 -0.78 -16.97 4.19
N ASP A 397 -1.51 -16.30 3.31
CA ASP A 397 -1.00 -15.12 2.59
C ASP A 397 -0.71 -13.96 3.54
N THR A 398 -1.52 -13.76 4.58
CA THR A 398 -1.25 -12.80 5.65
C THR A 398 0.05 -13.12 6.38
N VAL A 399 0.24 -14.38 6.78
CA VAL A 399 1.47 -14.84 7.45
C VAL A 399 2.69 -14.70 6.54
N LYS A 400 2.58 -15.06 5.28
CA LYS A 400 3.65 -14.89 4.29
C LYS A 400 4.03 -13.42 4.11
N SER A 401 3.04 -12.54 4.01
CA SER A 401 3.26 -11.09 3.90
C SER A 401 3.94 -10.53 5.14
N TYR A 402 3.56 -10.98 6.33
CA TYR A 402 4.23 -10.62 7.59
C TYR A 402 5.71 -11.01 7.58
N TYR A 403 6.04 -12.27 7.24
CA TYR A 403 7.45 -12.72 7.22
C TYR A 403 8.25 -12.04 6.11
N PHE A 404 7.62 -11.73 4.99
CA PHE A 404 8.29 -10.99 3.92
C PHE A 404 8.56 -9.53 4.33
N ARG A 405 7.60 -8.85 4.98
CA ARG A 405 7.81 -7.51 5.52
C ARG A 405 8.93 -7.51 6.55
N LYS A 406 8.88 -8.41 7.51
CA LYS A 406 9.94 -8.57 8.50
C LYS A 406 11.32 -8.78 7.86
N PHE A 407 11.40 -9.59 6.81
CA PHE A 407 12.64 -9.80 6.05
C PHE A 407 13.15 -8.51 5.38
N ILE A 408 12.25 -7.61 4.95
CA ILE A 408 12.64 -6.31 4.36
C ILE A 408 13.15 -5.36 5.45
N ASP A 409 12.51 -5.35 6.61
CA ASP A 409 12.79 -4.42 7.71
C ASP A 409 14.09 -4.77 8.47
N ASP A 410 14.49 -6.07 8.53
CA ASP A 410 15.75 -6.57 9.10
C ASP A 410 16.98 -6.24 8.21
#